data_484766e9c0f84624c85391985d148b03
#
_entry.id   484766e9c0f84624c85391985d148b03
#
_cell.length_a   1.000
_cell.length_b   1.000
_cell.length_c   1.000
_cell.angle_alpha   90.00
_cell.angle_beta   90.00
_cell.angle_gamma   90.00
#
_symmetry.space_group_name_H-M   'P 1'
#
loop_
_entity.id
_entity.type
_entity.pdbx_description
1 polymer ?
#
loop_
_entity_poly.entity_id
_entity_poly.type
_entity_poly.pdbx_seq_one_letter_code
_entity_poly.pdbx_strand_id
1 'polypeptide(L)'
;MSPMKQIYTNFFFWPIIISILIFITIGLKMGLAAFFLIVILSILEVTLSFDNAVVNARVLKRMTPIWQRRFLTWGILIAVFGTRFVLPIIIVSVAVLASPFYVTNLVFTNPEEYGRLLDGVHASITAFGGIFLLMVSLKFFFDKAKSVHWIRSIEEHLVRWGSIEAIEVAIALSLLLTMSFMTHYDQASVLIAGLIGLILFIVMEGVAGSLSIEGKDIAVGGATLFIYLNILDSAFSLDGVIGAFALTNNLIIIMVGLGIGAYFVRAITLYMVRRDTLAELVYLEHGAHWAILGLAVMMLANLLIHVPEFVIGLIGLCFVLLSYYSSIRERRKKLQ
;
A
#
# COMPACT_ATOMS: atom_id res chain seq x y z
N MET A 1 22.38 -0.10 -30.23
CA MET A 1 21.61 -0.20 -28.98
C MET A 1 21.38 -1.66 -28.68
N SER A 2 21.85 -2.18 -27.53
CA SER A 2 21.67 -3.59 -27.19
C SER A 2 20.18 -3.95 -27.03
N PRO A 3 19.74 -5.16 -27.39
CA PRO A 3 18.34 -5.59 -27.26
C PRO A 3 17.80 -5.46 -25.83
N MET A 4 18.65 -5.47 -24.83
CA MET A 4 18.27 -5.19 -23.43
C MET A 4 17.81 -3.74 -23.19
N LYS A 5 18.29 -2.74 -23.97
CA LYS A 5 17.82 -1.35 -23.85
C LYS A 5 16.40 -1.16 -24.39
N GLN A 6 15.99 -1.93 -25.40
CA GLN A 6 14.65 -1.84 -25.99
C GLN A 6 13.54 -2.42 -25.10
N ILE A 7 13.84 -3.47 -24.31
CA ILE A 7 12.87 -4.08 -23.37
C ILE A 7 12.54 -3.14 -22.20
N TYR A 8 13.46 -2.22 -21.86
CA TYR A 8 13.28 -1.28 -20.74
C TYR A 8 12.63 0.05 -21.11
N THR A 9 12.35 0.31 -22.39
CA THR A 9 11.77 1.59 -22.84
C THR A 9 10.24 1.64 -22.77
N ASN A 10 9.57 0.50 -22.69
CA ASN A 10 8.11 0.43 -22.70
C ASN A 10 7.55 -0.19 -21.41
N PHE A 11 7.72 0.50 -20.26
CA PHE A 11 7.22 0.05 -18.95
C PHE A 11 5.71 -0.22 -18.95
N PHE A 12 4.96 0.53 -19.73
CA PHE A 12 3.51 0.44 -19.81
C PHE A 12 2.99 -0.42 -20.95
N PHE A 13 3.85 -0.89 -21.84
CA PHE A 13 3.44 -1.65 -23.02
C PHE A 13 2.71 -2.94 -22.63
N TRP A 14 3.34 -3.78 -21.80
CA TRP A 14 2.72 -5.03 -21.35
C TRP A 14 1.51 -4.82 -20.45
N PRO A 15 1.55 -3.92 -19.44
CA PRO A 15 0.35 -3.57 -18.67
C PRO A 15 -0.83 -3.17 -19.55
N ILE A 16 -0.63 -2.31 -20.54
CA ILE A 16 -1.70 -1.85 -21.44
C ILE A 16 -2.25 -3.00 -22.28
N ILE A 17 -1.38 -3.78 -22.96
CA ILE A 17 -1.83 -4.88 -23.83
C ILE A 17 -2.60 -5.93 -23.03
N ILE A 18 -2.05 -6.37 -21.90
CA ILE A 18 -2.67 -7.40 -21.07
C ILE A 18 -4.00 -6.88 -20.53
N SER A 19 -4.07 -5.63 -20.10
CA SER A 19 -5.32 -5.03 -19.60
C SER A 19 -6.38 -4.95 -20.69
N ILE A 20 -6.04 -4.53 -21.91
CA ILE A 20 -6.98 -4.48 -23.02
C ILE A 20 -7.51 -5.88 -23.34
N LEU A 21 -6.65 -6.89 -23.41
CA LEU A 21 -7.06 -8.28 -23.66
C LEU A 21 -7.99 -8.79 -22.56
N ILE A 22 -7.70 -8.51 -21.30
CA ILE A 22 -8.54 -8.90 -20.16
C ILE A 22 -9.88 -8.16 -20.22
N PHE A 23 -9.89 -6.84 -20.43
CA PHE A 23 -11.11 -6.04 -20.54
C PHE A 23 -12.03 -6.55 -21.63
N ILE A 24 -11.50 -6.85 -22.83
CA ILE A 24 -12.26 -7.42 -23.93
C ILE A 24 -12.79 -8.80 -23.56
N THR A 25 -11.95 -9.68 -22.99
CA THR A 25 -12.34 -11.05 -22.64
C THR A 25 -13.47 -11.07 -21.60
N ILE A 26 -13.36 -10.24 -20.56
CA ILE A 26 -14.39 -10.17 -19.52
C ILE A 26 -15.66 -9.51 -20.06
N GLY A 27 -15.53 -8.43 -20.82
CA GLY A 27 -16.67 -7.77 -21.45
C GLY A 27 -17.48 -8.71 -22.35
N LEU A 28 -16.79 -9.58 -23.12
CA LEU A 28 -17.44 -10.59 -23.99
C LEU A 28 -18.05 -11.76 -23.20
N LYS A 29 -17.40 -12.21 -22.12
CA LYS A 29 -17.89 -13.38 -21.35
C LYS A 29 -18.88 -13.03 -20.25
N MET A 30 -18.69 -11.91 -19.54
CA MET A 30 -19.46 -11.52 -18.36
C MET A 30 -20.33 -10.29 -18.59
N GLY A 31 -20.25 -9.67 -19.77
CA GLY A 31 -21.08 -8.55 -20.16
C GLY A 31 -20.50 -7.17 -19.83
N LEU A 32 -21.21 -6.14 -20.30
CA LEU A 32 -20.76 -4.75 -20.24
C LEU A 32 -20.64 -4.20 -18.80
N ALA A 33 -21.54 -4.64 -17.90
CA ALA A 33 -21.47 -4.25 -16.49
C ALA A 33 -20.18 -4.70 -15.83
N ALA A 34 -19.76 -5.95 -16.07
CA ALA A 34 -18.49 -6.49 -15.56
C ALA A 34 -17.29 -5.74 -16.14
N PHE A 35 -17.32 -5.39 -17.42
CA PHE A 35 -16.30 -4.55 -18.06
C PHE A 35 -16.11 -3.22 -17.32
N PHE A 36 -17.21 -2.48 -17.09
CA PHE A 36 -17.15 -1.19 -16.39
C PHE A 36 -16.65 -1.34 -14.95
N LEU A 37 -17.12 -2.37 -14.22
CA LEU A 37 -16.68 -2.63 -12.85
C LEU A 37 -15.16 -2.87 -12.79
N ILE A 38 -14.59 -3.68 -13.69
CA ILE A 38 -13.15 -3.93 -13.72
C ILE A 38 -12.36 -2.65 -14.05
N VAL A 39 -12.85 -1.83 -14.98
CA VAL A 39 -12.21 -0.55 -15.29
C VAL A 39 -12.23 0.37 -14.08
N ILE A 40 -13.37 0.50 -13.42
CA ILE A 40 -13.52 1.33 -12.21
C ILE A 40 -12.58 0.83 -11.09
N LEU A 41 -12.58 -0.47 -10.80
CA LEU A 41 -11.70 -1.06 -9.79
C LEU A 41 -10.22 -0.88 -10.13
N SER A 42 -9.84 -0.99 -11.42
CA SER A 42 -8.46 -0.76 -11.84
C SER A 42 -8.02 0.70 -11.64
N ILE A 43 -8.88 1.65 -11.96
CA ILE A 43 -8.62 3.07 -11.75
C ILE A 43 -8.54 3.39 -10.25
N LEU A 44 -9.48 2.85 -9.47
CA LEU A 44 -9.53 3.02 -8.02
C LEU A 44 -8.23 2.50 -7.39
N GLU A 45 -7.81 1.29 -7.74
CA GLU A 45 -6.57 0.71 -7.24
C GLU A 45 -5.34 1.55 -7.58
N VAL A 46 -5.21 2.03 -8.83
CA VAL A 46 -4.09 2.91 -9.22
C VAL A 46 -4.12 4.21 -8.42
N THR A 47 -5.31 4.76 -8.16
CA THR A 47 -5.47 6.02 -7.44
C THR A 47 -5.12 5.85 -5.96
N LEU A 48 -5.61 4.78 -5.32
CA LEU A 48 -5.36 4.46 -3.91
C LEU A 48 -3.90 4.06 -3.64
N SER A 49 -3.25 3.41 -4.61
CA SER A 49 -1.90 2.85 -4.44
C SER A 49 -0.80 3.70 -5.10
N PHE A 50 -1.07 4.94 -5.49
CA PHE A 50 -0.05 5.77 -6.13
C PHE A 50 1.05 6.22 -5.16
N ASP A 51 0.70 6.56 -3.93
CA ASP A 51 1.61 6.86 -2.84
C ASP A 51 2.48 5.64 -2.50
N ASN A 52 1.89 4.45 -2.46
CA ASN A 52 2.60 3.18 -2.32
C ASN A 52 3.66 2.99 -3.43
N ALA A 53 3.36 3.36 -4.69
CA ALA A 53 4.33 3.31 -5.77
C ALA A 53 5.57 4.17 -5.51
N VAL A 54 5.41 5.36 -4.91
CA VAL A 54 6.51 6.28 -4.56
C VAL A 54 7.38 5.68 -3.45
N VAL A 55 6.77 5.16 -2.38
CA VAL A 55 7.48 4.53 -1.25
C VAL A 55 8.21 3.28 -1.71
N ASN A 56 7.53 2.43 -2.48
CA ASN A 56 8.13 1.23 -3.06
C ASN A 56 9.32 1.57 -3.97
N ALA A 57 9.25 2.66 -4.74
CA ALA A 57 10.35 3.10 -5.59
C ALA A 57 11.60 3.48 -4.78
N ARG A 58 11.44 4.11 -3.60
CA ARG A 58 12.55 4.42 -2.69
C ARG A 58 13.26 3.17 -2.21
N VAL A 59 12.50 2.17 -1.73
CA VAL A 59 13.07 0.91 -1.24
C VAL A 59 13.67 0.10 -2.39
N LEU A 60 12.96 0.01 -3.52
CA LEU A 60 13.40 -0.72 -4.71
C LEU A 60 14.70 -0.18 -5.29
N LYS A 61 14.95 1.13 -5.20
CA LYS A 61 16.22 1.77 -5.60
C LYS A 61 17.42 1.24 -4.82
N ARG A 62 17.23 0.77 -3.59
CA ARG A 62 18.26 0.18 -2.72
C ARG A 62 18.55 -1.29 -3.04
N MET A 63 17.71 -1.93 -3.88
CA MET A 63 17.85 -3.33 -4.26
C MET A 63 18.76 -3.51 -5.47
N THR A 64 19.38 -4.70 -5.56
CA THR A 64 20.11 -5.10 -6.76
C THR A 64 19.19 -5.28 -7.97
N PRO A 65 19.68 -5.17 -9.22
CA PRO A 65 18.89 -5.37 -10.42
C PRO A 65 18.15 -6.72 -10.50
N ILE A 66 18.71 -7.77 -9.87
CA ILE A 66 18.10 -9.10 -9.78
C ILE A 66 16.83 -9.04 -8.93
N TRP A 67 16.89 -8.40 -7.75
CA TRP A 67 15.76 -8.27 -6.85
C TRP A 67 14.71 -7.29 -7.37
N GLN A 68 15.13 -6.23 -8.07
CA GLN A 68 14.20 -5.35 -8.79
C GLN A 68 13.39 -6.12 -9.84
N ARG A 69 14.04 -7.05 -10.58
CA ARG A 69 13.35 -7.92 -11.55
C ARG A 69 12.39 -8.89 -10.84
N ARG A 70 12.81 -9.49 -9.72
CA ARG A 70 11.95 -10.38 -8.93
C ARG A 70 10.72 -9.65 -8.38
N PHE A 71 10.86 -8.40 -7.98
CA PHE A 71 9.73 -7.56 -7.56
C PHE A 71 8.69 -7.39 -8.66
N LEU A 72 9.13 -7.26 -9.92
CA LEU A 72 8.22 -7.14 -11.06
C LEU A 72 7.55 -8.45 -11.47
N THR A 73 8.15 -9.59 -11.17
CA THR A 73 7.62 -10.91 -11.54
C THR A 73 6.88 -11.55 -10.37
N TRP A 74 7.62 -12.05 -9.39
CA TRP A 74 7.06 -12.69 -8.20
C TRP A 74 6.24 -11.73 -7.34
N GLY A 75 6.70 -10.48 -7.22
CA GLY A 75 5.95 -9.48 -6.49
C GLY A 75 4.55 -9.21 -7.09
N ILE A 76 4.38 -9.22 -8.42
CA ILE A 76 3.05 -9.09 -9.05
C ILE A 76 2.17 -10.28 -8.67
N LEU A 77 2.71 -11.51 -8.72
CA LEU A 77 1.97 -12.70 -8.32
C LEU A 77 1.53 -12.62 -6.85
N ILE A 78 2.45 -12.20 -5.97
CA ILE A 78 2.13 -12.01 -4.55
C ILE A 78 1.07 -10.90 -4.38
N ALA A 79 1.21 -9.79 -5.07
CA ALA A 79 0.25 -8.68 -4.96
C ALA A 79 -1.14 -9.05 -5.48
N VAL A 80 -1.24 -9.77 -6.61
CA VAL A 80 -2.54 -10.13 -7.20
C VAL A 80 -3.18 -11.30 -6.46
N PHE A 81 -2.44 -12.38 -6.23
CA PHE A 81 -2.99 -13.59 -5.63
C PHE A 81 -2.79 -13.63 -4.11
N GLY A 82 -1.59 -13.33 -3.63
CA GLY A 82 -1.28 -13.37 -2.20
C GLY A 82 -2.09 -12.37 -1.41
N THR A 83 -1.99 -11.11 -1.78
CA THR A 83 -2.58 -10.01 -1.00
C THR A 83 -4.09 -9.86 -1.22
N ARG A 84 -4.57 -10.02 -2.46
CA ARG A 84 -5.98 -9.76 -2.81
C ARG A 84 -6.88 -10.99 -2.76
N PHE A 85 -6.31 -12.18 -2.70
CA PHE A 85 -7.06 -13.43 -2.63
C PHE A 85 -6.72 -14.24 -1.37
N VAL A 86 -5.44 -14.65 -1.22
CA VAL A 86 -5.04 -15.55 -0.13
C VAL A 86 -5.13 -14.86 1.23
N LEU A 87 -4.64 -13.63 1.34
CA LEU A 87 -4.59 -12.92 2.61
C LEU A 87 -5.98 -12.65 3.21
N PRO A 88 -6.99 -12.13 2.48
CA PRO A 88 -8.35 -11.99 3.01
C PRO A 88 -8.96 -13.31 3.45
N ILE A 89 -8.73 -14.41 2.70
CA ILE A 89 -9.20 -15.76 3.10
C ILE A 89 -8.56 -16.17 4.43
N ILE A 90 -7.25 -15.96 4.60
CA ILE A 90 -6.57 -16.29 5.86
C ILE A 90 -7.13 -15.45 7.02
N ILE A 91 -7.31 -14.15 6.81
CA ILE A 91 -7.84 -13.25 7.85
C ILE A 91 -9.23 -13.69 8.28
N VAL A 92 -10.14 -13.91 7.33
CA VAL A 92 -11.49 -14.40 7.64
C VAL A 92 -11.42 -15.77 8.33
N SER A 93 -10.59 -16.71 7.85
CA SER A 93 -10.43 -18.03 8.45
C SER A 93 -10.00 -17.97 9.91
N VAL A 94 -9.04 -17.11 10.23
CA VAL A 94 -8.57 -16.90 11.61
C VAL A 94 -9.66 -16.25 12.47
N ALA A 95 -10.33 -15.24 11.95
CA ALA A 95 -11.34 -14.50 12.70
C ALA A 95 -12.59 -15.33 13.04
N VAL A 96 -13.04 -16.18 12.12
CA VAL A 96 -14.20 -17.05 12.34
C VAL A 96 -13.83 -18.46 12.83
N LEU A 97 -12.54 -18.71 13.12
CA LEU A 97 -11.99 -20.00 13.54
C LEU A 97 -12.38 -21.15 12.60
N ALA A 98 -12.45 -20.89 11.30
CA ALA A 98 -12.78 -21.85 10.27
C ALA A 98 -11.55 -22.26 9.45
N SER A 99 -11.59 -23.43 8.79
CA SER A 99 -10.48 -23.83 7.93
C SER A 99 -10.38 -22.95 6.68
N PRO A 100 -9.16 -22.63 6.17
CA PRO A 100 -8.99 -21.89 4.93
C PRO A 100 -9.68 -22.55 3.72
N PHE A 101 -9.78 -23.87 3.70
CA PHE A 101 -10.51 -24.61 2.67
C PHE A 101 -12.01 -24.33 2.69
N TYR A 102 -12.61 -24.27 3.89
CA TYR A 102 -14.01 -23.90 4.04
C TYR A 102 -14.26 -22.48 3.52
N VAL A 103 -13.45 -21.52 3.95
CA VAL A 103 -13.57 -20.12 3.54
C VAL A 103 -13.32 -19.98 2.04
N THR A 104 -12.33 -20.69 1.47
CA THR A 104 -12.10 -20.71 0.02
C THR A 104 -13.32 -21.26 -0.74
N ASN A 105 -13.93 -22.35 -0.25
CA ASN A 105 -15.16 -22.89 -0.86
C ASN A 105 -16.29 -21.85 -0.80
N LEU A 106 -16.44 -21.15 0.32
CA LEU A 106 -17.46 -20.13 0.52
C LEU A 106 -17.33 -18.99 -0.50
N VAL A 107 -16.09 -18.57 -0.81
CA VAL A 107 -15.79 -17.56 -1.83
C VAL A 107 -16.43 -17.90 -3.18
N PHE A 108 -16.45 -19.17 -3.58
CA PHE A 108 -16.96 -19.60 -4.87
C PHE A 108 -18.43 -20.06 -4.83
N THR A 109 -18.91 -20.56 -3.70
CA THR A 109 -20.26 -21.12 -3.56
C THR A 109 -21.26 -20.13 -2.99
N ASN A 110 -20.83 -19.23 -2.10
CA ASN A 110 -21.66 -18.19 -1.49
C ASN A 110 -20.87 -16.90 -1.23
N PRO A 111 -20.58 -16.11 -2.30
CA PRO A 111 -19.79 -14.88 -2.20
C PRO A 111 -20.41 -13.82 -1.26
N GLU A 112 -21.74 -13.80 -1.12
CA GLU A 112 -22.45 -12.87 -0.22
C GLU A 112 -22.10 -13.16 1.25
N GLU A 113 -22.13 -14.42 1.65
CA GLU A 113 -21.74 -14.82 3.01
C GLU A 113 -20.25 -14.56 3.27
N TYR A 114 -19.39 -14.81 2.28
CA TYR A 114 -18.00 -14.45 2.39
C TYR A 114 -17.79 -12.93 2.57
N GLY A 115 -18.50 -12.10 1.79
CA GLY A 115 -18.50 -10.64 1.94
C GLY A 115 -18.92 -10.22 3.35
N ARG A 116 -19.99 -10.80 3.88
CA ARG A 116 -20.50 -10.55 5.24
C ARG A 116 -19.45 -10.91 6.33
N LEU A 117 -18.75 -12.03 6.16
CA LEU A 117 -17.68 -12.41 7.09
C LEU A 117 -16.48 -11.46 6.99
N LEU A 118 -16.14 -11.01 5.79
CA LEU A 118 -15.06 -10.03 5.58
C LEU A 118 -15.42 -8.67 6.20
N ASP A 119 -16.66 -8.20 6.04
CA ASP A 119 -17.16 -6.99 6.70
C ASP A 119 -17.10 -7.12 8.23
N GLY A 120 -17.40 -8.31 8.77
CA GLY A 120 -17.30 -8.59 10.19
C GLY A 120 -15.88 -8.43 10.78
N VAL A 121 -14.84 -8.55 9.96
CA VAL A 121 -13.44 -8.37 10.38
C VAL A 121 -12.86 -7.03 9.93
N HIS A 122 -13.66 -6.19 9.26
CA HIS A 122 -13.24 -4.89 8.71
C HIS A 122 -12.55 -4.03 9.76
N ALA A 123 -13.13 -3.89 10.96
CA ALA A 123 -12.56 -3.08 12.04
C ALA A 123 -11.15 -3.56 12.45
N SER A 124 -10.93 -4.87 12.52
CA SER A 124 -9.61 -5.45 12.83
C SER A 124 -8.60 -5.16 11.72
N ILE A 125 -8.99 -5.31 10.45
CA ILE A 125 -8.12 -5.01 9.30
C ILE A 125 -7.76 -3.52 9.30
N THR A 126 -8.74 -2.66 9.52
CA THR A 126 -8.58 -1.20 9.58
C THR A 126 -7.67 -0.77 10.73
N ALA A 127 -7.81 -1.36 11.91
CA ALA A 127 -6.92 -1.08 13.05
C ALA A 127 -5.49 -1.55 12.77
N PHE A 128 -5.32 -2.78 12.26
CA PHE A 128 -4.02 -3.34 11.89
C PHE A 128 -3.31 -2.46 10.85
N GLY A 129 -3.97 -2.20 9.71
CA GLY A 129 -3.41 -1.41 8.61
C GLY A 129 -3.18 0.04 9.00
N GLY A 130 -4.15 0.67 9.68
CA GLY A 130 -4.07 2.05 10.13
C GLY A 130 -2.88 2.30 11.06
N ILE A 131 -2.66 1.44 12.07
CA ILE A 131 -1.50 1.56 12.98
C ILE A 131 -0.19 1.25 12.27
N PHE A 132 -0.15 0.22 11.42
CA PHE A 132 1.05 -0.10 10.65
C PHE A 132 1.48 1.08 9.75
N LEU A 133 0.54 1.67 8.99
CA LEU A 133 0.81 2.80 8.10
C LEU A 133 1.11 4.09 8.87
N LEU A 134 0.46 4.29 10.02
CA LEU A 134 0.80 5.38 10.93
C LEU A 134 2.27 5.30 11.33
N MET A 135 2.75 4.13 11.74
CA MET A 135 4.15 3.92 12.10
C MET A 135 5.10 4.19 10.92
N VAL A 136 4.76 3.73 9.71
CA VAL A 136 5.55 4.02 8.49
C VAL A 136 5.71 5.52 8.28
N SER A 137 4.63 6.28 8.41
CA SER A 137 4.65 7.73 8.21
C SER A 137 5.37 8.47 9.34
N LEU A 138 5.09 8.13 10.60
CA LEU A 138 5.73 8.75 11.76
C LEU A 138 7.25 8.52 11.75
N LYS A 139 7.71 7.31 11.42
CA LYS A 139 9.13 7.00 11.28
C LYS A 139 9.81 7.92 10.27
N PHE A 140 9.17 8.19 9.14
CA PHE A 140 9.68 9.12 8.14
C PHE A 140 9.74 10.56 8.66
N PHE A 141 8.66 11.04 9.31
CA PHE A 141 8.59 12.44 9.76
C PHE A 141 9.49 12.74 10.95
N PHE A 142 9.77 11.76 11.80
CA PHE A 142 10.65 11.92 12.97
C PHE A 142 12.13 11.63 12.69
N ASP A 143 12.48 11.25 11.45
CA ASP A 143 13.86 10.98 11.06
C ASP A 143 14.71 12.26 11.12
N LYS A 144 15.69 12.28 12.03
CA LYS A 144 16.63 13.40 12.25
C LYS A 144 17.64 13.56 11.11
N ALA A 145 17.91 12.50 10.34
CA ALA A 145 18.84 12.56 9.21
C ALA A 145 18.24 13.31 8.00
N LYS A 146 16.97 13.64 8.07
CA LYS A 146 16.22 14.31 7.03
C LYS A 146 16.63 15.77 6.90
N SER A 147 17.12 16.14 5.71
CA SER A 147 17.58 17.51 5.40
C SER A 147 16.56 18.32 4.57
N VAL A 148 15.62 17.65 3.91
CA VAL A 148 14.60 18.24 3.07
C VAL A 148 13.26 18.24 3.80
N HIS A 149 12.52 19.35 3.70
CA HIS A 149 11.20 19.52 4.31
C HIS A 149 10.27 20.16 3.27
N TRP A 150 9.12 19.53 3.00
CA TRP A 150 8.13 20.07 2.07
C TRP A 150 7.18 21.06 2.77
N ILE A 151 6.51 20.61 3.84
CA ILE A 151 5.71 21.48 4.71
C ILE A 151 6.57 21.86 5.92
N ARG A 152 7.47 22.82 5.67
CA ARG A 152 8.55 23.18 6.58
C ARG A 152 8.08 23.47 7.99
N SER A 153 6.98 24.24 8.14
CA SER A 153 6.43 24.63 9.45
C SER A 153 6.02 23.45 10.34
N ILE A 154 5.57 22.35 9.75
CA ILE A 154 5.15 21.14 10.48
C ILE A 154 6.32 20.16 10.59
N GLU A 155 6.98 19.85 9.49
CA GLU A 155 8.01 18.81 9.45
C GLU A 155 9.21 19.13 10.33
N GLU A 156 9.64 20.41 10.44
CA GLU A 156 10.73 20.80 11.34
C GLU A 156 10.37 20.59 12.82
N HIS A 157 9.08 20.73 13.20
CA HIS A 157 8.63 20.42 14.56
C HIS A 157 8.62 18.92 14.83
N LEU A 158 8.15 18.12 13.84
CA LEU A 158 8.13 16.65 13.94
C LEU A 158 9.56 16.09 14.09
N VAL A 159 10.51 16.57 13.27
CA VAL A 159 11.92 16.18 13.39
C VAL A 159 12.50 16.48 14.78
N ARG A 160 12.12 17.61 15.40
CA ARG A 160 12.55 17.93 16.76
C ARG A 160 11.98 16.94 17.79
N TRP A 161 10.73 16.53 17.64
CA TRP A 161 10.11 15.52 18.50
C TRP A 161 10.77 14.13 18.33
N GLY A 162 11.32 13.83 17.17
CA GLY A 162 12.13 12.62 16.93
C GLY A 162 13.37 12.50 17.85
N SER A 163 13.69 13.55 18.67
CA SER A 163 14.71 13.44 19.72
C SER A 163 14.25 12.63 20.93
N ILE A 164 12.96 12.46 21.12
CA ILE A 164 12.38 11.66 22.18
C ILE A 164 12.38 10.20 21.72
N GLU A 165 13.00 9.33 22.50
CA GLU A 165 13.08 7.92 22.19
C GLU A 165 11.68 7.28 22.11
N ALA A 166 11.44 6.49 21.08
CA ALA A 166 10.18 5.78 20.82
C ALA A 166 8.93 6.67 20.79
N ILE A 167 9.05 7.96 20.47
CA ILE A 167 7.90 8.88 20.42
C ILE A 167 6.84 8.41 19.43
N GLU A 168 7.24 7.83 18.27
CA GLU A 168 6.35 7.29 17.27
C GLU A 168 5.51 6.13 17.82
N VAL A 169 6.12 5.26 18.63
CA VAL A 169 5.44 4.14 19.29
C VAL A 169 4.45 4.67 20.34
N ALA A 170 4.85 5.65 21.12
CA ALA A 170 4.00 6.26 22.14
C ALA A 170 2.76 6.92 21.51
N ILE A 171 2.92 7.63 20.39
CA ILE A 171 1.80 8.25 19.65
C ILE A 171 0.88 7.17 19.10
N ALA A 172 1.44 6.14 18.44
CA ALA A 172 0.65 5.06 17.85
C ALA A 172 -0.15 4.29 18.91
N LEU A 173 0.46 3.97 20.05
CA LEU A 173 -0.22 3.30 21.18
C LEU A 173 -1.29 4.18 21.80
N SER A 174 -1.02 5.47 22.02
CA SER A 174 -1.99 6.39 22.58
C SER A 174 -3.20 6.54 21.67
N LEU A 175 -2.97 6.63 20.35
CA LEU A 175 -4.06 6.73 19.38
C LEU A 175 -4.85 5.42 19.31
N LEU A 176 -4.16 4.26 19.29
CA LEU A 176 -4.81 2.95 19.28
C LEU A 176 -5.70 2.76 20.51
N LEU A 177 -5.19 3.06 21.69
CA LEU A 177 -5.98 3.01 22.93
C LEU A 177 -7.20 3.91 22.84
N THR A 178 -7.03 5.16 22.43
CA THR A 178 -8.14 6.12 22.29
C THR A 178 -9.20 5.58 21.32
N MET A 179 -8.77 5.09 20.14
CA MET A 179 -9.68 4.54 19.14
C MET A 179 -10.39 3.28 19.65
N SER A 180 -9.68 2.39 20.35
CA SER A 180 -10.26 1.17 20.94
C SER A 180 -11.34 1.48 21.97
N PHE A 181 -11.20 2.53 22.79
CA PHE A 181 -12.24 2.92 23.75
C PHE A 181 -13.42 3.68 23.14
N MET A 182 -13.19 4.37 22.03
CA MET A 182 -14.23 5.16 21.36
C MET A 182 -15.00 4.38 20.28
N THR A 183 -14.47 3.26 19.81
CA THR A 183 -15.09 2.49 18.74
C THR A 183 -16.40 1.83 19.16
N HIS A 184 -17.30 1.63 18.19
CA HIS A 184 -18.54 0.86 18.37
C HIS A 184 -18.33 -0.65 18.10
N TYR A 185 -17.15 -1.04 17.61
CA TYR A 185 -16.76 -2.43 17.36
C TYR A 185 -16.20 -3.09 18.63
N ASP A 186 -15.89 -4.39 18.54
CA ASP A 186 -15.27 -5.09 19.66
C ASP A 186 -13.89 -4.51 20.00
N GLN A 187 -13.78 -3.93 21.19
CA GLN A 187 -12.59 -3.22 21.66
C GLN A 187 -11.35 -4.09 21.69
N ALA A 188 -11.52 -5.37 22.12
CA ALA A 188 -10.41 -6.30 22.21
C ALA A 188 -9.85 -6.66 20.83
N SER A 189 -10.72 -6.92 19.87
CA SER A 189 -10.32 -7.22 18.48
C SER A 189 -9.59 -6.06 17.83
N VAL A 190 -10.07 -4.82 18.00
CA VAL A 190 -9.43 -3.59 17.49
C VAL A 190 -8.06 -3.39 18.13
N LEU A 191 -7.98 -3.54 19.47
CA LEU A 191 -6.72 -3.38 20.20
C LEU A 191 -5.69 -4.43 19.80
N ILE A 192 -6.07 -5.71 19.77
CA ILE A 192 -5.18 -6.82 19.40
C ILE A 192 -4.69 -6.65 17.95
N ALA A 193 -5.58 -6.33 17.02
CA ALA A 193 -5.22 -6.13 15.62
C ALA A 193 -4.25 -4.96 15.43
N GLY A 194 -4.51 -3.82 16.08
CA GLY A 194 -3.61 -2.67 16.05
C GLY A 194 -2.24 -2.97 16.67
N LEU A 195 -2.19 -3.72 17.79
CA LEU A 195 -0.94 -4.17 18.39
C LEU A 195 -0.16 -5.10 17.45
N ILE A 196 -0.82 -6.00 16.74
CA ILE A 196 -0.18 -6.87 15.73
C ILE A 196 0.43 -6.01 14.61
N GLY A 197 -0.29 -4.97 14.14
CA GLY A 197 0.23 -4.03 13.14
C GLY A 197 1.49 -3.29 13.63
N LEU A 198 1.48 -2.83 14.88
CA LEU A 198 2.63 -2.18 15.52
C LEU A 198 3.82 -3.13 15.66
N ILE A 199 3.59 -4.35 16.17
CA ILE A 199 4.63 -5.36 16.33
C ILE A 199 5.23 -5.72 14.96
N LEU A 200 4.41 -5.93 13.95
CA LEU A 200 4.88 -6.23 12.60
C LEU A 200 5.78 -5.11 12.07
N PHE A 201 5.39 -3.84 12.24
CA PHE A 201 6.22 -2.71 11.85
C PHE A 201 7.57 -2.73 12.56
N ILE A 202 7.59 -2.89 13.90
CA ILE A 202 8.84 -2.90 14.68
C ILE A 202 9.77 -4.04 14.23
N VAL A 203 9.22 -5.24 14.03
CA VAL A 203 10.00 -6.40 13.56
C VAL A 203 10.57 -6.12 12.17
N MET A 204 9.77 -5.60 11.26
CA MET A 204 10.20 -5.30 9.90
C MET A 204 11.29 -4.22 9.85
N GLU A 205 11.14 -3.14 10.63
CA GLU A 205 12.13 -2.08 10.75
C GLU A 205 13.43 -2.60 11.37
N GLY A 206 13.34 -3.41 12.43
CA GLY A 206 14.49 -4.05 13.06
C GLY A 206 15.26 -4.96 12.11
N VAL A 207 14.55 -5.78 11.33
CA VAL A 207 15.16 -6.66 10.32
C VAL A 207 15.78 -5.84 9.19
N ALA A 208 15.11 -4.79 8.69
CA ALA A 208 15.66 -3.91 7.67
C ALA A 208 16.88 -3.13 8.15
N GLY A 209 16.88 -2.69 9.41
CA GLY A 209 17.99 -1.96 10.04
C GLY A 209 19.22 -2.83 10.28
N SER A 210 19.05 -4.04 10.80
CA SER A 210 20.17 -4.96 11.10
C SER A 210 20.97 -5.35 9.85
N LEU A 211 20.31 -5.47 8.70
CA LEU A 211 20.95 -5.81 7.43
C LEU A 211 21.70 -4.63 6.80
N SER A 212 21.34 -3.42 7.16
CA SER A 212 22.00 -2.20 6.68
C SER A 212 23.35 -1.95 7.38
N ILE A 213 23.53 -2.45 8.61
CA ILE A 213 24.70 -2.18 9.46
C ILE A 213 25.85 -3.16 9.16
N GLU A 214 25.60 -4.38 8.73
CA GLU A 214 26.63 -5.42 8.70
C GLU A 214 27.34 -5.64 7.38
N GLY A 215 27.01 -4.95 6.30
CA GLY A 215 27.71 -5.14 5.00
C GLY A 215 27.72 -6.58 4.45
N LYS A 216 26.97 -7.48 5.09
CA LYS A 216 26.90 -8.90 4.75
C LYS A 216 25.90 -9.15 3.63
N ASP A 217 26.38 -9.84 2.62
CA ASP A 217 25.70 -10.39 1.46
C ASP A 217 24.52 -9.56 0.87
N ILE A 218 24.84 -8.85 -0.19
CA ILE A 218 23.89 -8.12 -1.08
C ILE A 218 22.66 -8.97 -1.43
N ALA A 219 22.80 -10.30 -1.46
CA ALA A 219 21.70 -11.23 -1.72
C ALA A 219 20.68 -11.32 -0.57
N VAL A 220 21.15 -11.33 0.67
CA VAL A 220 20.29 -11.42 1.88
C VAL A 220 19.54 -10.11 2.08
N GLY A 221 20.23 -8.95 1.93
CA GLY A 221 19.61 -7.63 1.99
C GLY A 221 18.51 -7.45 0.95
N GLY A 222 18.69 -7.99 -0.26
CA GLY A 222 17.67 -7.93 -1.31
C GLY A 222 16.42 -8.75 -1.01
N ALA A 223 16.56 -9.95 -0.41
CA ALA A 223 15.42 -10.78 -0.02
C ALA A 223 14.58 -10.12 1.06
N THR A 224 15.22 -9.54 2.07
CA THR A 224 14.53 -8.87 3.17
C THR A 224 13.78 -7.64 2.69
N LEU A 225 14.42 -6.80 1.88
CA LEU A 225 13.76 -5.64 1.29
C LEU A 225 12.58 -6.06 0.38
N PHE A 226 12.69 -7.19 -0.32
CA PHE A 226 11.61 -7.76 -1.11
C PHE A 226 10.42 -8.19 -0.23
N ILE A 227 10.68 -8.88 0.88
CA ILE A 227 9.64 -9.25 1.85
C ILE A 227 9.01 -7.99 2.45
N TYR A 228 9.84 -7.02 2.88
CA TYR A 228 9.38 -5.74 3.41
C TYR A 228 8.40 -5.04 2.45
N LEU A 229 8.76 -4.92 1.15
CA LEU A 229 7.88 -4.31 0.16
C LEU A 229 6.57 -5.06 -0.03
N ASN A 230 6.59 -6.39 0.01
CA ASN A 230 5.35 -7.15 -0.15
C ASN A 230 4.45 -7.07 1.09
N ILE A 231 5.00 -6.97 2.29
CA ILE A 231 4.22 -6.73 3.52
C ILE A 231 3.63 -5.32 3.50
N LEU A 232 4.44 -4.32 3.14
CA LEU A 232 3.98 -2.95 2.99
C LEU A 232 2.83 -2.85 1.97
N ASP A 233 3.02 -3.44 0.79
CA ASP A 233 2.00 -3.50 -0.27
C ASP A 233 0.72 -4.21 0.19
N SER A 234 0.86 -5.25 1.04
CA SER A 234 -0.27 -5.97 1.63
C SER A 234 -1.07 -5.08 2.59
N ALA A 235 -0.38 -4.32 3.44
CA ALA A 235 -1.03 -3.41 4.38
C ALA A 235 -1.83 -2.31 3.67
N PHE A 236 -1.30 -1.77 2.57
CA PHE A 236 -2.01 -0.80 1.74
C PHE A 236 -3.20 -1.39 0.97
N SER A 237 -3.12 -2.66 0.59
CA SER A 237 -4.06 -3.27 -0.35
C SER A 237 -5.30 -3.86 0.30
N LEU A 238 -5.27 -4.14 1.61
CA LEU A 238 -6.39 -4.79 2.31
C LEU A 238 -7.66 -3.94 2.30
N ASP A 239 -7.51 -2.64 2.51
CA ASP A 239 -8.63 -1.69 2.51
C ASP A 239 -9.30 -1.63 1.12
N GLY A 240 -8.50 -1.58 0.05
CA GLY A 240 -9.00 -1.63 -1.32
C GLY A 240 -9.75 -2.92 -1.68
N VAL A 241 -9.40 -4.07 -1.06
CA VAL A 241 -10.15 -5.32 -1.26
C VAL A 241 -11.53 -5.24 -0.62
N ILE A 242 -11.62 -4.72 0.61
CA ILE A 242 -12.90 -4.56 1.31
C ILE A 242 -13.81 -3.61 0.52
N GLY A 243 -13.28 -2.48 0.07
CA GLY A 243 -14.05 -1.55 -0.72
C GLY A 243 -14.48 -2.05 -2.09
N ALA A 244 -13.72 -2.94 -2.68
CA ALA A 244 -14.15 -3.61 -3.89
C ALA A 244 -15.40 -4.49 -3.65
N PHE A 245 -15.53 -5.10 -2.45
CA PHE A 245 -16.74 -5.85 -2.08
C PHE A 245 -17.97 -4.96 -1.92
N ALA A 246 -17.83 -3.68 -1.58
CA ALA A 246 -18.93 -2.73 -1.60
C ALA A 246 -19.47 -2.46 -3.02
N LEU A 247 -18.67 -2.68 -4.06
CA LEU A 247 -19.06 -2.49 -5.46
C LEU A 247 -19.60 -3.77 -6.11
N THR A 248 -19.06 -4.94 -5.73
CA THR A 248 -19.46 -6.23 -6.30
C THR A 248 -19.03 -7.39 -5.43
N ASN A 249 -19.90 -8.40 -5.29
CA ASN A 249 -19.57 -9.65 -4.61
C ASN A 249 -18.86 -10.66 -5.53
N ASN A 250 -18.61 -10.31 -6.80
CA ASN A 250 -17.94 -11.22 -7.73
C ASN A 250 -16.42 -11.12 -7.57
N LEU A 251 -15.85 -12.10 -6.87
CA LEU A 251 -14.42 -12.16 -6.59
C LEU A 251 -13.55 -12.10 -7.86
N ILE A 252 -13.97 -12.70 -8.97
CA ILE A 252 -13.20 -12.67 -10.23
C ILE A 252 -13.07 -11.23 -10.72
N ILE A 253 -14.17 -10.45 -10.67
CA ILE A 253 -14.16 -9.03 -11.04
C ILE A 253 -13.25 -8.24 -10.11
N ILE A 254 -13.33 -8.48 -8.79
CA ILE A 254 -12.48 -7.82 -7.79
C ILE A 254 -11.00 -8.14 -8.06
N MET A 255 -10.64 -9.42 -8.14
CA MET A 255 -9.24 -9.85 -8.34
C MET A 255 -8.66 -9.29 -9.64
N VAL A 256 -9.43 -9.35 -10.72
CA VAL A 256 -8.98 -8.89 -12.04
C VAL A 256 -8.86 -7.37 -12.05
N GLY A 257 -9.85 -6.64 -11.53
CA GLY A 257 -9.83 -5.19 -11.49
C GLY A 257 -8.67 -4.64 -10.65
N LEU A 258 -8.59 -5.04 -9.39
CA LEU A 258 -7.49 -4.65 -8.50
C LEU A 258 -6.14 -5.20 -8.99
N GLY A 259 -6.10 -6.39 -9.60
CA GLY A 259 -4.89 -7.00 -10.16
C GLY A 259 -4.31 -6.19 -11.33
N ILE A 260 -5.16 -5.69 -12.24
CA ILE A 260 -4.75 -4.78 -13.31
C ILE A 260 -4.21 -3.48 -12.72
N GLY A 261 -4.92 -2.88 -11.77
CA GLY A 261 -4.47 -1.67 -11.08
C GLY A 261 -3.10 -1.87 -10.43
N ALA A 262 -2.90 -2.96 -9.69
CA ALA A 262 -1.61 -3.29 -9.08
C ALA A 262 -0.49 -3.48 -10.11
N TYR A 263 -0.79 -4.02 -11.28
CA TYR A 263 0.19 -4.14 -12.35
C TYR A 263 0.65 -2.76 -12.85
N PHE A 264 -0.28 -1.82 -13.01
CA PHE A 264 0.07 -0.42 -13.34
C PHE A 264 0.88 0.26 -12.22
N VAL A 265 0.49 0.10 -10.96
CA VAL A 265 1.23 0.64 -9.81
C VAL A 265 2.68 0.16 -9.81
N ARG A 266 2.93 -1.13 -10.07
CA ARG A 266 4.28 -1.67 -10.19
C ARG A 266 5.05 -1.15 -11.41
N ALA A 267 4.37 -0.95 -12.55
CA ALA A 267 4.98 -0.33 -13.72
C ALA A 267 5.39 1.13 -13.43
N ILE A 268 4.55 1.89 -12.71
CA ILE A 268 4.84 3.25 -12.24
C ILE A 268 6.04 3.24 -11.29
N THR A 269 6.06 2.33 -10.33
CA THR A 269 7.19 2.16 -9.39
C THR A 269 8.51 1.95 -10.13
N LEU A 270 8.54 1.03 -11.10
CA LEU A 270 9.73 0.77 -11.89
C LEU A 270 10.13 1.97 -12.75
N TYR A 271 9.15 2.64 -13.35
CA TYR A 271 9.39 3.86 -14.12
C TYR A 271 10.10 4.92 -13.26
N MET A 272 9.61 5.15 -12.03
CA MET A 272 10.22 6.09 -11.08
C MET A 272 11.66 5.72 -10.75
N VAL A 273 11.94 4.43 -10.51
CA VAL A 273 13.28 3.94 -10.19
C VAL A 273 14.23 4.12 -11.37
N ARG A 274 13.80 3.75 -12.59
CA ARG A 274 14.65 3.78 -13.79
C ARG A 274 14.90 5.17 -14.33
N ARG A 275 13.99 6.11 -14.12
CA ARG A 275 14.11 7.51 -14.52
C ARG A 275 14.70 8.40 -13.43
N ASP A 276 15.02 7.81 -12.28
CA ASP A 276 15.51 8.54 -11.10
C ASP A 276 14.58 9.69 -10.67
N THR A 277 13.29 9.49 -10.87
CA THR A 277 12.26 10.53 -10.67
C THR A 277 12.25 11.09 -9.25
N LEU A 278 12.62 10.27 -8.25
CA LEU A 278 12.70 10.72 -6.86
C LEU A 278 13.86 11.69 -6.61
N ALA A 279 14.96 11.60 -7.36
CA ALA A 279 16.06 12.57 -7.27
C ALA A 279 15.71 13.90 -7.94
N GLU A 280 14.92 13.85 -9.03
CA GLU A 280 14.47 15.05 -9.73
C GLU A 280 13.32 15.79 -9.01
N LEU A 281 12.44 15.06 -8.33
CA LEU A 281 11.25 15.56 -7.65
C LEU A 281 11.42 15.49 -6.13
N VAL A 282 12.12 16.48 -5.59
CA VAL A 282 12.63 16.52 -4.20
C VAL A 282 11.53 16.35 -3.14
N TYR A 283 10.30 16.81 -3.41
CA TYR A 283 9.18 16.73 -2.46
C TYR A 283 8.25 15.55 -2.69
N LEU A 284 8.45 14.75 -3.75
CA LEU A 284 7.52 13.66 -4.09
C LEU A 284 7.45 12.59 -2.98
N GLU A 285 8.59 12.29 -2.38
CA GLU A 285 8.67 11.36 -1.25
C GLU A 285 7.93 11.88 -0.01
N HIS A 286 8.05 13.18 0.27
CA HIS A 286 7.31 13.82 1.35
C HIS A 286 5.80 13.74 1.12
N GLY A 287 5.36 14.06 -0.12
CA GLY A 287 3.95 13.95 -0.50
C GLY A 287 3.40 12.54 -0.32
N ALA A 288 4.18 11.51 -0.67
CA ALA A 288 3.77 10.13 -0.45
C ALA A 288 3.63 9.78 1.04
N HIS A 289 4.55 10.22 1.90
CA HIS A 289 4.41 9.97 3.35
C HIS A 289 3.29 10.80 4.00
N TRP A 290 3.00 12.01 3.50
CA TRP A 290 1.79 12.74 3.88
C TRP A 290 0.51 12.02 3.42
N ALA A 291 0.52 11.42 2.24
CA ALA A 291 -0.58 10.59 1.75
C ALA A 291 -0.80 9.37 2.64
N ILE A 292 0.29 8.66 3.01
CA ILE A 292 0.25 7.52 3.93
C ILE A 292 -0.27 7.94 5.31
N LEU A 293 0.18 9.07 5.84
CA LEU A 293 -0.34 9.60 7.11
C LEU A 293 -1.83 9.89 7.00
N GLY A 294 -2.26 10.52 5.90
CA GLY A 294 -3.66 10.78 5.62
C GLY A 294 -4.49 9.50 5.55
N LEU A 295 -4.00 8.48 4.84
CA LEU A 295 -4.62 7.16 4.76
C LEU A 295 -4.74 6.52 6.15
N ALA A 296 -3.64 6.48 6.91
CA ALA A 296 -3.64 5.91 8.26
C ALA A 296 -4.65 6.60 9.19
N VAL A 297 -4.70 7.94 9.16
CA VAL A 297 -5.66 8.72 9.95
C VAL A 297 -7.10 8.43 9.51
N MET A 298 -7.37 8.34 8.21
CA MET A 298 -8.71 8.03 7.70
C MET A 298 -9.13 6.59 8.01
N MET A 299 -8.23 5.62 7.91
CA MET A 299 -8.50 4.25 8.35
C MET A 299 -8.87 4.21 9.83
N LEU A 300 -8.09 4.85 10.70
CA LEU A 300 -8.40 4.90 12.12
C LEU A 300 -9.71 5.68 12.40
N ALA A 301 -9.97 6.76 11.68
CA ALA A 301 -11.25 7.47 11.76
C ALA A 301 -12.45 6.60 11.35
N ASN A 302 -12.24 5.68 10.39
CA ASN A 302 -13.27 4.74 9.93
C ASN A 302 -13.73 3.75 11.04
N LEU A 303 -12.96 3.61 12.12
CA LEU A 303 -13.40 2.89 13.33
C LEU A 303 -14.50 3.61 14.12
N LEU A 304 -14.68 4.92 13.89
CA LEU A 304 -15.64 5.78 14.60
C LEU A 304 -16.78 6.25 13.70
N ILE A 305 -16.44 6.61 12.47
CA ILE A 305 -17.37 7.15 11.48
C ILE A 305 -17.09 6.49 10.13
N HIS A 306 -18.14 6.17 9.39
CA HIS A 306 -17.97 5.60 8.05
C HIS A 306 -17.35 6.64 7.10
N VAL A 307 -16.11 6.38 6.65
CA VAL A 307 -15.41 7.20 5.66
C VAL A 307 -15.43 6.50 4.31
N PRO A 308 -16.07 7.08 3.28
CA PRO A 308 -16.08 6.49 1.95
C PRO A 308 -14.67 6.34 1.37
N GLU A 309 -14.35 5.21 0.78
CA GLU A 309 -13.00 4.89 0.29
C GLU A 309 -12.48 5.85 -0.78
N PHE A 310 -13.37 6.37 -1.64
CA PHE A 310 -12.97 7.36 -2.63
C PHE A 310 -12.40 8.65 -1.99
N VAL A 311 -12.87 9.04 -0.80
CA VAL A 311 -12.35 10.19 -0.04
C VAL A 311 -10.93 9.91 0.42
N ILE A 312 -10.69 8.70 0.92
CA ILE A 312 -9.37 8.24 1.37
C ILE A 312 -8.37 8.33 0.20
N GLY A 313 -8.74 7.77 -0.96
CA GLY A 313 -7.89 7.81 -2.15
C GLY A 313 -7.64 9.21 -2.70
N LEU A 314 -8.66 10.08 -2.68
CA LEU A 314 -8.52 11.46 -3.13
C LEU A 314 -7.54 12.26 -2.26
N ILE A 315 -7.53 12.06 -0.94
CA ILE A 315 -6.58 12.71 -0.04
C ILE A 315 -5.15 12.31 -0.39
N GLY A 316 -4.89 11.01 -0.56
CA GLY A 316 -3.59 10.51 -0.98
C GLY A 316 -3.13 11.11 -2.30
N LEU A 317 -3.99 11.05 -3.32
CA LEU A 317 -3.71 11.62 -4.63
C LEU A 317 -3.44 13.14 -4.57
N CYS A 318 -4.20 13.90 -3.77
CA CYS A 318 -3.98 15.33 -3.58
C CYS A 318 -2.58 15.63 -3.03
N PHE A 319 -2.14 14.95 -1.97
CA PHE A 319 -0.80 15.16 -1.41
C PHE A 319 0.30 14.85 -2.43
N VAL A 320 0.17 13.76 -3.19
CA VAL A 320 1.15 13.40 -4.21
C VAL A 320 1.19 14.43 -5.34
N LEU A 321 0.04 14.86 -5.85
CA LEU A 321 -0.02 15.88 -6.91
C LEU A 321 0.51 17.24 -6.46
N LEU A 322 0.19 17.67 -5.23
CA LEU A 322 0.70 18.93 -4.67
C LEU A 322 2.22 18.89 -4.49
N SER A 323 2.76 17.77 -4.01
CA SER A 323 4.20 17.59 -3.85
C SER A 323 4.94 17.52 -5.19
N TYR A 324 4.33 16.87 -6.18
CA TYR A 324 4.82 16.84 -7.55
C TYR A 324 4.90 18.26 -8.15
N TYR A 325 3.82 19.02 -8.05
CA TYR A 325 3.78 20.41 -8.52
C TYR A 325 4.82 21.30 -7.80
N SER A 326 4.91 21.16 -6.47
CA SER A 326 5.89 21.87 -5.65
C SER A 326 7.33 21.53 -6.06
N SER A 327 7.61 20.27 -6.37
CA SER A 327 8.93 19.80 -6.82
C SER A 327 9.32 20.42 -8.17
N ILE A 328 8.37 20.46 -9.12
CA ILE A 328 8.60 21.10 -10.43
C ILE A 328 8.88 22.59 -10.25
N ARG A 329 8.12 23.27 -9.39
CA ARG A 329 8.32 24.70 -9.12
C ARG A 329 9.71 24.97 -8.53
N GLU A 330 10.15 24.16 -7.59
CA GLU A 330 11.47 24.26 -6.98
C GLU A 330 12.60 24.00 -7.99
N ARG A 331 12.43 22.99 -8.86
CA ARG A 331 13.38 22.70 -9.94
C ARG A 331 13.54 23.89 -10.90
N ARG A 332 12.44 24.53 -11.26
CA ARG A 332 12.48 25.73 -12.16
C ARG A 332 13.22 26.90 -11.51
N LYS A 333 13.07 27.12 -10.19
CA LYS A 333 13.81 28.18 -9.48
C LYS A 333 15.31 27.94 -9.43
N LYS A 334 15.75 26.68 -9.38
CA LYS A 334 17.18 26.33 -9.37
C LYS A 334 17.85 26.42 -10.74
N LEU A 335 17.06 26.50 -11.81
CA LEU A 335 17.55 26.64 -13.19
C LEU A 335 17.58 28.11 -13.67
N GLN A 336 16.97 29.00 -12.92
CA GLN A 336 17.06 30.47 -13.07
C GLN A 336 18.18 31.07 -12.20
#